data_aa68166a941cd3148b3103e533b456af
#
_entry.id   aa68166a941cd3148b3103e533b456af
#
_cell.length_a   1.000
_cell.length_b   1.000
_cell.length_c   1.000
_cell.angle_alpha   90.00
_cell.angle_beta   90.00
_cell.angle_gamma   90.00
#
_symmetry.space_group_name_H-M   'P 1'
#
loop_
_entity.id
_entity.type
_entity.pdbx_description
1 polymer ?
#
loop_
_entity_poly.entity_id
_entity_poly.type
_entity_poly.pdbx_seq_one_letter_code
_entity_poly.pdbx_strand_id
1 'polypeptide(L)'
;MDEMILQINHLSKSFGSHEVLRDIDFTVHKGDVTSIIGASGSGKSTLLRCINLLEQPTSGEILYHGENVAKRGFKAPPYRAKVGMVFQSFNLFNNMTVLENCMAGQVKVLKKSRAEAREHAMYYLEKVGMAPYINAKPRQISGGQKQRVAIARALAMDPEVLLFDEPTSALDPEMVGEVLTVMQGLAQEGMTMLVVTHEMAFARDVSNHVVYMNDGVICEEGTPEDVFGNPQKQETKDFLARFRNA
;
A
#
# COMPACT_ATOMS: atom_id res chain seq x y z
N MET A 1 15.24 16.16 -11.43
CA MET A 1 13.93 16.55 -10.85
C MET A 1 13.18 15.27 -10.60
N ASP A 2 12.81 15.02 -9.36
CA ASP A 2 12.07 13.81 -9.00
C ASP A 2 10.67 13.88 -9.64
N GLU A 3 10.33 12.86 -10.42
CA GLU A 3 9.05 12.77 -11.12
C GLU A 3 7.91 12.59 -10.10
N MET A 4 7.04 13.58 -9.96
CA MET A 4 5.86 13.51 -9.08
C MET A 4 4.81 12.59 -9.72
N ILE A 5 4.43 11.52 -9.02
CA ILE A 5 3.45 10.54 -9.51
C ILE A 5 2.07 10.80 -8.94
N LEU A 6 1.98 11.03 -7.62
CA LEU A 6 0.73 11.31 -6.94
C LEU A 6 0.80 12.66 -6.20
N GLN A 7 -0.28 13.42 -6.27
CA GLN A 7 -0.48 14.62 -5.46
C GLN A 7 -1.88 14.59 -4.89
N ILE A 8 -1.98 14.74 -3.60
CA ILE A 8 -3.23 14.78 -2.85
C ILE A 8 -3.40 16.22 -2.39
N ASN A 9 -4.54 16.85 -2.76
CA ASN A 9 -4.82 18.24 -2.47
C ASN A 9 -6.16 18.39 -1.73
N HIS A 10 -6.13 18.92 -0.52
CA HIS A 10 -7.29 19.25 0.29
C HIS A 10 -8.28 18.08 0.41
N LEU A 11 -7.75 16.85 0.51
CA LEU A 11 -8.57 15.64 0.50
C LEU A 11 -9.31 15.50 1.82
N SER A 12 -10.65 15.42 1.74
CA SER A 12 -11.50 15.14 2.89
C SER A 12 -12.43 13.95 2.61
N LYS A 13 -12.76 13.19 3.66
CA LYS A 13 -13.68 12.07 3.59
C LYS A 13 -14.55 11.99 4.81
N SER A 14 -15.87 11.98 4.58
CA SER A 14 -16.89 11.75 5.61
C SER A 14 -17.73 10.51 5.29
N PHE A 15 -18.16 9.81 6.34
CA PHE A 15 -19.17 8.76 6.31
C PHE A 15 -20.38 9.24 7.12
N GLY A 16 -21.43 9.67 6.43
CA GLY A 16 -22.54 10.36 7.08
C GLY A 16 -22.08 11.67 7.75
N SER A 17 -22.31 11.80 9.04
CA SER A 17 -21.85 12.95 9.83
C SER A 17 -20.44 12.81 10.40
N HIS A 18 -19.80 11.64 10.27
CA HIS A 18 -18.47 11.39 10.82
C HIS A 18 -17.39 11.71 9.78
N GLU A 19 -16.60 12.74 10.05
CA GLU A 19 -15.47 13.15 9.22
C GLU A 19 -14.23 12.37 9.63
N VAL A 20 -13.69 11.56 8.69
CA VAL A 20 -12.56 10.64 8.92
C VAL A 20 -11.26 11.21 8.39
N LEU A 21 -11.30 11.95 7.27
CA LEU A 21 -10.14 12.66 6.73
C LEU A 21 -10.50 14.13 6.61
N ARG A 22 -9.59 14.99 7.04
CA ARG A 22 -9.77 16.44 7.10
C ARG A 22 -8.58 17.13 6.45
N ASP A 23 -8.80 17.72 5.28
CA ASP A 23 -7.84 18.58 4.59
C ASP A 23 -6.43 17.98 4.47
N ILE A 24 -6.35 16.79 3.83
CA ILE A 24 -5.10 16.05 3.66
C ILE A 24 -4.39 16.55 2.40
N ASP A 25 -3.14 16.98 2.57
CA ASP A 25 -2.24 17.40 1.51
C ASP A 25 -0.92 16.65 1.63
N PHE A 26 -0.47 15.96 0.57
CA PHE A 26 0.90 15.45 0.44
C PHE A 26 1.21 15.02 -0.99
N THR A 27 2.50 14.79 -1.28
CA THR A 27 2.98 14.38 -2.60
C THR A 27 3.80 13.11 -2.52
N VAL A 28 3.82 12.34 -3.63
CA VAL A 28 4.61 11.12 -3.78
C VAL A 28 5.39 11.20 -5.09
N HIS A 29 6.71 11.02 -5.00
CA HIS A 29 7.58 10.98 -6.18
C HIS A 29 7.93 9.54 -6.55
N LYS A 30 8.40 9.37 -7.76
CA LYS A 30 8.83 8.05 -8.25
C LYS A 30 9.99 7.51 -7.42
N GLY A 31 9.84 6.28 -6.98
CA GLY A 31 10.82 5.61 -6.12
C GLY A 31 10.67 5.93 -4.63
N ASP A 32 9.73 6.80 -4.24
CA ASP A 32 9.47 7.05 -2.83
C ASP A 32 8.90 5.82 -2.13
N VAL A 33 9.38 5.60 -0.91
CA VAL A 33 8.77 4.72 0.07
C VAL A 33 8.23 5.58 1.20
N THR A 34 6.93 5.87 1.13
CA THR A 34 6.24 6.67 2.15
C THR A 34 5.58 5.76 3.17
N SER A 35 6.01 5.80 4.43
CA SER A 35 5.29 5.13 5.52
C SER A 35 4.29 6.07 6.18
N ILE A 36 3.06 5.59 6.33
CA ILE A 36 1.97 6.29 7.00
C ILE A 36 1.75 5.62 8.36
N ILE A 37 2.09 6.31 9.43
CA ILE A 37 1.99 5.82 10.81
C ILE A 37 0.94 6.62 11.60
N GLY A 38 0.49 6.08 12.71
CA GLY A 38 -0.50 6.74 13.58
C GLY A 38 -1.39 5.74 14.33
N ALA A 39 -2.16 6.23 15.28
CA ALA A 39 -3.06 5.40 16.08
C ALA A 39 -4.14 4.69 15.24
N SER A 40 -4.71 3.62 15.77
CA SER A 40 -5.89 2.99 15.15
C SER A 40 -7.04 4.01 15.07
N GLY A 41 -7.74 4.03 13.93
CA GLY A 41 -8.83 4.97 13.70
C GLY A 41 -8.41 6.38 13.22
N SER A 42 -7.12 6.66 13.05
CA SER A 42 -6.66 7.99 12.58
C SER A 42 -6.89 8.26 11.09
N GLY A 43 -7.52 7.34 10.34
CA GLY A 43 -7.88 7.56 8.93
C GLY A 43 -6.93 6.96 7.89
N LYS A 44 -5.82 6.33 8.27
CA LYS A 44 -4.77 5.80 7.37
C LYS A 44 -5.29 4.90 6.26
N SER A 45 -6.03 3.85 6.61
CA SER A 45 -6.63 2.92 5.63
C SER A 45 -7.66 3.61 4.74
N THR A 46 -8.41 4.58 5.29
CA THR A 46 -9.36 5.38 4.52
C THR A 46 -8.63 6.24 3.48
N LEU A 47 -7.50 6.82 3.85
CA LEU A 47 -6.64 7.58 2.93
C LEU A 47 -6.17 6.70 1.77
N LEU A 48 -5.59 5.53 2.04
CA LEU A 48 -5.18 4.61 0.96
C LEU A 48 -6.34 4.18 0.07
N ARG A 49 -7.52 3.93 0.65
CA ARG A 49 -8.72 3.55 -0.12
C ARG A 49 -9.25 4.71 -0.97
N CYS A 50 -9.12 5.95 -0.51
CA CYS A 50 -9.42 7.12 -1.34
C CYS A 50 -8.41 7.25 -2.49
N ILE A 51 -7.12 7.10 -2.23
CA ILE A 51 -6.07 7.15 -3.26
C ILE A 51 -6.32 6.08 -4.32
N ASN A 52 -6.69 4.85 -3.93
CA ASN A 52 -7.02 3.77 -4.89
C ASN A 52 -8.43 3.89 -5.48
N LEU A 53 -9.24 4.91 -5.11
CA LEU A 53 -10.64 5.11 -5.51
C LEU A 53 -11.58 3.95 -5.11
N LEU A 54 -11.21 3.15 -4.11
CA LEU A 54 -12.14 2.20 -3.46
C LEU A 54 -13.17 2.95 -2.63
N GLU A 55 -12.77 4.09 -2.07
CA GLU A 55 -13.64 5.07 -1.43
C GLU A 55 -13.60 6.37 -2.24
N GLN A 56 -14.77 6.94 -2.53
CA GLN A 56 -14.82 8.24 -3.18
C GLN A 56 -14.57 9.34 -2.12
N PRO A 57 -13.60 10.26 -2.33
CA PRO A 57 -13.45 11.42 -1.47
C PRO A 57 -14.75 12.25 -1.38
N THR A 58 -14.96 12.93 -0.26
CA THR A 58 -16.06 13.88 -0.11
C THR A 58 -15.73 15.19 -0.80
N SER A 59 -14.47 15.63 -0.70
CA SER A 59 -13.92 16.82 -1.37
C SER A 59 -12.41 16.66 -1.59
N GLY A 60 -11.82 17.61 -2.31
CA GLY A 60 -10.42 17.61 -2.67
C GLY A 60 -10.12 16.87 -3.97
N GLU A 61 -8.86 16.74 -4.27
CA GLU A 61 -8.37 16.17 -5.52
C GLU A 61 -7.29 15.13 -5.27
N ILE A 62 -7.23 14.13 -6.16
CA ILE A 62 -6.15 13.18 -6.27
C ILE A 62 -5.63 13.27 -7.68
N LEU A 63 -4.42 13.81 -7.85
CA LEU A 63 -3.78 13.95 -9.13
C LEU A 63 -2.81 12.78 -9.34
N TYR A 64 -2.98 12.05 -10.43
CA TYR A 64 -2.06 11.03 -10.89
C TYR A 64 -1.45 11.50 -12.22
N HIS A 65 -0.13 11.70 -12.26
CA HIS A 65 0.56 12.37 -13.36
C HIS A 65 -0.14 13.68 -13.79
N GLY A 66 -0.62 14.46 -12.81
CA GLY A 66 -1.30 15.74 -13.03
C GLY A 66 -2.78 15.63 -13.48
N GLU A 67 -3.31 14.43 -13.71
CA GLU A 67 -4.73 14.23 -14.00
C GLU A 67 -5.53 13.94 -12.74
N ASN A 68 -6.61 14.69 -12.46
CA ASN A 68 -7.49 14.42 -11.33
C ASN A 68 -8.29 13.14 -11.57
N VAL A 69 -7.93 12.09 -10.82
CA VAL A 69 -8.57 10.75 -10.91
C VAL A 69 -9.81 10.64 -10.01
N ALA A 70 -10.01 11.56 -9.06
CA ALA A 70 -11.18 11.57 -8.18
C ALA A 70 -12.40 12.24 -8.82
N LYS A 71 -12.28 12.83 -10.01
CA LYS A 71 -13.38 13.48 -10.72
C LYS A 71 -14.51 12.50 -11.06
N ARG A 72 -15.75 13.01 -11.03
CA ARG A 72 -16.93 12.23 -11.37
C ARG A 72 -16.84 11.63 -12.79
N GLY A 73 -17.12 10.33 -12.92
CA GLY A 73 -17.09 9.62 -14.20
C GLY A 73 -15.70 9.13 -14.63
N PHE A 74 -14.68 9.30 -13.81
CA PHE A 74 -13.36 8.73 -14.07
C PHE A 74 -13.40 7.18 -14.10
N LYS A 75 -12.68 6.59 -15.07
CA LYS A 75 -12.63 5.13 -15.23
C LYS A 75 -11.55 4.52 -14.33
N ALA A 76 -11.92 4.11 -13.12
CA ALA A 76 -11.02 3.56 -12.13
C ALA A 76 -10.26 2.26 -12.50
N PRO A 77 -10.78 1.30 -13.31
CA PRO A 77 -10.06 0.04 -13.54
C PRO A 77 -8.67 0.17 -14.16
N PRO A 78 -8.40 1.00 -15.19
CA PRO A 78 -7.04 1.21 -15.70
C PRO A 78 -6.13 1.87 -14.66
N TYR A 79 -6.62 2.83 -13.90
CA TYR A 79 -5.89 3.49 -12.84
C TYR A 79 -5.50 2.51 -11.72
N ARG A 80 -6.43 1.66 -11.27
CA ARG A 80 -6.15 0.63 -10.24
C ARG A 80 -5.16 -0.43 -10.69
N ALA A 81 -4.94 -0.60 -11.99
CA ALA A 81 -3.87 -1.44 -12.50
C ALA A 81 -2.50 -0.78 -12.28
N LYS A 82 -2.43 0.56 -12.35
CA LYS A 82 -1.21 1.35 -12.17
C LYS A 82 -0.95 1.72 -10.71
N VAL A 83 -2.00 1.89 -9.91
CA VAL A 83 -1.93 2.12 -8.47
C VAL A 83 -2.51 0.89 -7.78
N GLY A 84 -1.66 -0.12 -7.60
CA GLY A 84 -2.02 -1.41 -7.00
C GLY A 84 -2.26 -1.32 -5.50
N MET A 85 -3.03 -2.24 -4.94
CA MET A 85 -3.30 -2.29 -3.50
C MET A 85 -3.16 -3.69 -2.93
N VAL A 86 -2.42 -3.79 -1.84
CA VAL A 86 -2.23 -4.99 -1.01
C VAL A 86 -2.95 -4.76 0.31
N PHE A 87 -3.87 -5.64 0.66
CA PHE A 87 -4.77 -5.50 1.81
C PHE A 87 -4.29 -6.31 3.01
N GLN A 88 -4.68 -5.90 4.19
CA GLN A 88 -4.49 -6.64 5.43
C GLN A 88 -5.06 -8.07 5.37
N SER A 89 -6.22 -8.26 4.77
CA SER A 89 -6.93 -9.56 4.70
C SER A 89 -6.59 -10.38 3.46
N PHE A 90 -5.45 -10.14 2.79
CA PHE A 90 -4.96 -10.84 1.58
C PHE A 90 -5.88 -10.74 0.36
N ASN A 91 -7.19 -10.88 0.53
CA ASN A 91 -8.25 -10.82 -0.50
C ASN A 91 -7.97 -11.72 -1.73
N LEU A 92 -7.43 -12.91 -1.51
CA LEU A 92 -7.22 -13.90 -2.57
C LEU A 92 -8.54 -14.56 -2.99
N PHE A 93 -8.65 -14.87 -4.27
CA PHE A 93 -9.77 -15.65 -4.80
C PHE A 93 -9.65 -17.11 -4.34
N ASN A 94 -10.49 -17.53 -3.39
CA ASN A 94 -10.41 -18.85 -2.74
C ASN A 94 -10.67 -20.04 -3.69
N ASN A 95 -11.39 -19.81 -4.79
CA ASN A 95 -11.67 -20.79 -5.84
C ASN A 95 -10.57 -20.93 -6.87
N MET A 96 -9.55 -20.05 -6.86
CA MET A 96 -8.42 -20.03 -7.77
C MET A 96 -7.16 -20.52 -7.07
N THR A 97 -6.23 -21.10 -7.84
CA THR A 97 -4.87 -21.41 -7.37
C THR A 97 -4.04 -20.13 -7.17
N VAL A 98 -2.85 -20.28 -6.58
CA VAL A 98 -1.87 -19.21 -6.43
C VAL A 98 -1.54 -18.57 -7.79
N LEU A 99 -1.25 -19.39 -8.79
CA LEU A 99 -0.95 -18.92 -10.15
C LEU A 99 -2.16 -18.19 -10.77
N GLU A 100 -3.34 -18.78 -10.68
CA GLU A 100 -4.57 -18.18 -11.24
C GLU A 100 -4.91 -16.84 -10.59
N ASN A 101 -4.65 -16.67 -9.29
CA ASN A 101 -4.80 -15.39 -8.61
C ASN A 101 -3.94 -14.30 -9.26
N CYS A 102 -2.67 -14.61 -9.58
CA CYS A 102 -1.75 -13.65 -10.21
C CYS A 102 -2.05 -13.41 -11.70
N MET A 103 -2.68 -14.36 -12.39
CA MET A 103 -3.06 -14.23 -13.80
C MET A 103 -4.37 -13.46 -14.01
N ALA A 104 -5.30 -13.54 -13.04
CA ALA A 104 -6.68 -13.10 -13.24
C ALA A 104 -6.81 -11.63 -13.68
N GLY A 105 -6.09 -10.72 -13.04
CA GLY A 105 -6.08 -9.29 -13.38
C GLY A 105 -5.48 -9.04 -14.76
N GLN A 106 -4.37 -9.67 -15.06
CA GLN A 106 -3.67 -9.53 -16.34
C GLN A 106 -4.56 -9.91 -17.54
N VAL A 107 -5.25 -11.05 -17.43
CA VAL A 107 -6.16 -11.51 -18.51
C VAL A 107 -7.42 -10.64 -18.61
N LYS A 108 -8.04 -10.34 -17.46
CA LYS A 108 -9.34 -9.65 -17.44
C LYS A 108 -9.23 -8.14 -17.70
N VAL A 109 -8.22 -7.48 -17.13
CA VAL A 109 -8.06 -6.02 -17.19
C VAL A 109 -7.06 -5.62 -18.26
N LEU A 110 -5.85 -6.18 -18.24
CA LEU A 110 -4.78 -5.84 -19.19
C LEU A 110 -4.93 -6.53 -20.55
N LYS A 111 -5.88 -7.49 -20.66
CA LYS A 111 -6.15 -8.24 -21.90
C LYS A 111 -4.96 -9.03 -22.42
N LYS A 112 -3.97 -9.35 -21.57
CA LYS A 112 -2.86 -10.24 -21.92
C LYS A 112 -3.38 -11.64 -22.28
N SER A 113 -2.71 -12.34 -23.17
CA SER A 113 -2.98 -13.75 -23.43
C SER A 113 -2.72 -14.61 -22.16
N ARG A 114 -3.31 -15.79 -22.08
CA ARG A 114 -3.07 -16.68 -20.93
C ARG A 114 -1.61 -17.12 -20.82
N ALA A 115 -0.90 -17.26 -21.95
CA ALA A 115 0.51 -17.62 -21.96
C ALA A 115 1.39 -16.50 -21.38
N GLU A 116 1.24 -15.28 -21.88
CA GLU A 116 1.94 -14.10 -21.36
C GLU A 116 1.61 -13.86 -19.88
N ALA A 117 0.34 -13.94 -19.49
CA ALA A 117 -0.09 -13.75 -18.11
C ALA A 117 0.52 -14.81 -17.18
N ARG A 118 0.68 -16.06 -17.66
CA ARG A 118 1.30 -17.14 -16.90
C ARG A 118 2.80 -16.89 -16.69
N GLU A 119 3.52 -16.57 -17.75
CA GLU A 119 4.97 -16.29 -17.70
C GLU A 119 5.25 -15.15 -16.72
N HIS A 120 4.51 -14.06 -16.87
CA HIS A 120 4.65 -12.88 -16.03
C HIS A 120 4.24 -13.14 -14.56
N ALA A 121 3.18 -13.91 -14.32
CA ALA A 121 2.79 -14.33 -12.98
C ALA A 121 3.87 -15.22 -12.34
N MET A 122 4.48 -16.15 -13.08
CA MET A 122 5.57 -16.99 -12.59
C MET A 122 6.77 -16.18 -12.16
N TYR A 123 7.17 -15.16 -12.94
CA TYR A 123 8.27 -14.26 -12.58
C TYR A 123 8.07 -13.63 -11.18
N TYR A 124 6.88 -13.07 -10.91
CA TYR A 124 6.61 -12.45 -9.61
C TYR A 124 6.42 -13.47 -8.49
N LEU A 125 5.87 -14.65 -8.79
CA LEU A 125 5.77 -15.73 -7.80
C LEU A 125 7.14 -16.29 -7.40
N GLU A 126 8.08 -16.38 -8.32
CA GLU A 126 9.48 -16.72 -8.04
C GLU A 126 10.11 -15.64 -7.15
N LYS A 127 9.93 -14.37 -7.50
CA LYS A 127 10.46 -13.23 -6.77
C LYS A 127 10.02 -13.18 -5.30
N VAL A 128 8.78 -13.57 -5.00
CA VAL A 128 8.27 -13.64 -3.62
C VAL A 128 8.40 -15.02 -2.97
N GLY A 129 9.14 -15.97 -3.59
CA GLY A 129 9.38 -17.33 -3.08
C GLY A 129 8.14 -18.24 -3.08
N MET A 130 7.17 -17.98 -3.98
CA MET A 130 5.92 -18.74 -4.05
C MET A 130 5.82 -19.67 -5.26
N ALA A 131 6.86 -19.80 -6.07
CA ALA A 131 6.91 -20.72 -7.22
C ALA A 131 6.58 -22.19 -6.87
N PRO A 132 7.03 -22.76 -5.73
CA PRO A 132 6.70 -24.15 -5.38
C PRO A 132 5.19 -24.37 -5.10
N TYR A 133 4.43 -23.31 -4.86
CA TYR A 133 3.03 -23.37 -4.42
C TYR A 133 2.01 -22.95 -5.50
N ILE A 134 2.41 -22.86 -6.77
CA ILE A 134 1.59 -22.32 -7.86
C ILE A 134 0.24 -23.04 -8.05
N ASN A 135 0.17 -24.34 -7.74
CA ASN A 135 -1.02 -25.16 -7.85
C ASN A 135 -1.85 -25.21 -6.55
N ALA A 136 -1.31 -24.67 -5.45
CA ALA A 136 -2.03 -24.62 -4.18
C ALA A 136 -3.19 -23.60 -4.23
N LYS A 137 -4.23 -23.86 -3.45
CA LYS A 137 -5.32 -22.90 -3.19
C LYS A 137 -5.02 -22.12 -1.91
N PRO A 138 -5.60 -20.92 -1.73
CA PRO A 138 -5.35 -20.07 -0.56
C PRO A 138 -5.53 -20.78 0.79
N ARG A 139 -6.46 -21.74 0.89
CA ARG A 139 -6.68 -22.53 2.13
C ARG A 139 -5.55 -23.48 2.48
N GLN A 140 -4.62 -23.75 1.55
CA GLN A 140 -3.53 -24.72 1.69
C GLN A 140 -2.19 -24.08 2.03
N ILE A 141 -2.14 -22.76 2.17
CA ILE A 141 -0.95 -21.96 2.42
C ILE A 141 -1.11 -21.11 3.67
N SER A 142 0.02 -20.76 4.32
CA SER A 142 0.06 -19.94 5.53
C SER A 142 -0.37 -18.50 5.32
N GLY A 143 -0.56 -17.73 6.39
CA GLY A 143 -0.86 -16.29 6.32
C GLY A 143 0.21 -15.50 5.59
N GLY A 144 1.47 -15.68 5.94
CA GLY A 144 2.60 -15.03 5.28
C GLY A 144 2.72 -15.40 3.79
N GLN A 145 2.48 -16.68 3.46
CA GLN A 145 2.43 -17.15 2.07
C GLN A 145 1.28 -16.48 1.30
N LYS A 146 0.07 -16.36 1.91
CA LYS A 146 -1.06 -15.64 1.29
C LYS A 146 -0.71 -14.18 1.01
N GLN A 147 -0.04 -13.52 1.94
CA GLN A 147 0.36 -12.13 1.76
C GLN A 147 1.39 -11.98 0.65
N ARG A 148 2.39 -12.86 0.58
CA ARG A 148 3.36 -12.85 -0.53
C ARG A 148 2.69 -13.10 -1.89
N VAL A 149 1.67 -13.97 -1.95
CA VAL A 149 0.86 -14.14 -3.17
C VAL A 149 0.05 -12.88 -3.50
N ALA A 150 -0.51 -12.19 -2.49
CA ALA A 150 -1.23 -10.93 -2.71
C ALA A 150 -0.30 -9.83 -3.25
N ILE A 151 0.95 -9.77 -2.77
CA ILE A 151 1.99 -8.87 -3.31
C ILE A 151 2.31 -9.25 -4.76
N ALA A 152 2.59 -10.53 -5.06
CA ALA A 152 2.87 -10.99 -6.42
C ALA A 152 1.71 -10.71 -7.38
N ARG A 153 0.46 -10.88 -6.93
CA ARG A 153 -0.74 -10.55 -7.70
C ARG A 153 -0.82 -9.07 -8.05
N ALA A 154 -0.48 -8.20 -7.11
CA ALA A 154 -0.47 -6.75 -7.34
C ALA A 154 0.67 -6.37 -8.31
N LEU A 155 1.87 -6.89 -8.12
CA LEU A 155 3.03 -6.68 -8.98
C LEU A 155 2.79 -7.18 -10.42
N ALA A 156 2.06 -8.27 -10.59
CA ALA A 156 1.73 -8.83 -11.90
C ALA A 156 0.85 -7.91 -12.79
N MET A 157 0.32 -6.83 -12.22
CA MET A 157 -0.38 -5.78 -12.98
C MET A 157 0.56 -4.69 -13.54
N ASP A 158 1.87 -4.78 -13.31
CA ASP A 158 2.88 -3.76 -13.64
C ASP A 158 2.52 -2.36 -13.10
N PRO A 159 2.30 -2.26 -11.76
CA PRO A 159 1.92 -1.00 -11.14
C PRO A 159 3.10 -0.02 -11.10
N GLU A 160 2.79 1.27 -11.11
CA GLU A 160 3.75 2.35 -10.86
C GLU A 160 3.83 2.70 -9.37
N VAL A 161 2.74 2.45 -8.64
CA VAL A 161 2.63 2.67 -7.19
C VAL A 161 1.98 1.45 -6.53
N LEU A 162 2.52 1.00 -5.42
CA LEU A 162 1.91 -0.01 -4.56
C LEU A 162 1.47 0.60 -3.22
N LEU A 163 0.20 0.43 -2.90
CA LEU A 163 -0.38 0.80 -1.62
C LEU A 163 -0.48 -0.44 -0.73
N PHE A 164 0.05 -0.37 0.48
CA PHE A 164 0.00 -1.45 1.47
C PHE A 164 -0.83 -1.01 2.67
N ASP A 165 -1.98 -1.64 2.88
CA ASP A 165 -2.87 -1.37 4.02
C ASP A 165 -2.62 -2.40 5.12
N GLU A 166 -1.74 -2.09 6.06
CA GLU A 166 -1.34 -2.93 7.19
C GLU A 166 -0.97 -4.38 6.78
N PRO A 167 0.04 -4.58 5.92
CA PRO A 167 0.29 -5.87 5.27
C PRO A 167 0.71 -7.00 6.23
N THR A 168 1.09 -6.68 7.47
CA THR A 168 1.55 -7.64 8.49
C THR A 168 0.56 -7.86 9.63
N SER A 169 -0.45 -7.00 9.81
CA SER A 169 -1.33 -7.00 10.98
C SER A 169 -2.20 -8.26 11.14
N ALA A 170 -2.40 -9.04 10.07
CA ALA A 170 -3.15 -10.31 10.11
C ALA A 170 -2.24 -11.55 10.17
N LEU A 171 -0.96 -11.36 10.47
CA LEU A 171 0.06 -12.42 10.47
C LEU A 171 0.52 -12.76 11.88
N ASP A 172 0.90 -14.03 12.06
CA ASP A 172 1.65 -14.46 13.24
C ASP A 172 3.05 -13.81 13.20
N PRO A 173 3.63 -13.43 14.37
CA PRO A 173 4.92 -12.73 14.46
C PRO A 173 6.05 -13.41 13.67
N GLU A 174 6.07 -14.74 13.64
CA GLU A 174 7.08 -15.53 12.92
C GLU A 174 7.03 -15.31 11.39
N MET A 175 5.87 -14.91 10.85
CA MET A 175 5.65 -14.72 9.41
C MET A 175 5.85 -13.26 8.95
N VAL A 176 5.90 -12.32 9.88
CA VAL A 176 6.05 -10.87 9.60
C VAL A 176 7.34 -10.60 8.85
N GLY A 177 8.46 -11.18 9.31
CA GLY A 177 9.79 -10.98 8.74
C GLY A 177 9.89 -11.33 7.25
N GLU A 178 9.24 -12.45 6.83
CA GLU A 178 9.25 -12.87 5.42
C GLU A 178 8.55 -11.84 4.50
N VAL A 179 7.45 -11.25 4.96
CA VAL A 179 6.71 -10.23 4.20
C VAL A 179 7.49 -8.92 4.15
N LEU A 180 8.06 -8.49 5.28
CA LEU A 180 8.89 -7.28 5.33
C LEU A 180 10.13 -7.41 4.45
N THR A 181 10.77 -8.58 4.39
CA THR A 181 11.91 -8.84 3.49
C THR A 181 11.53 -8.66 2.02
N VAL A 182 10.37 -9.15 1.60
CA VAL A 182 9.87 -8.92 0.24
C VAL A 182 9.66 -7.42 -0.02
N MET A 183 9.05 -6.69 0.92
CA MET A 183 8.81 -5.26 0.76
C MET A 183 10.13 -4.44 0.73
N GLN A 184 11.12 -4.81 1.54
CA GLN A 184 12.46 -4.21 1.50
C GLN A 184 13.13 -4.42 0.13
N GLY A 185 13.01 -5.63 -0.45
CA GLY A 185 13.52 -5.91 -1.79
C GLY A 185 12.86 -5.03 -2.85
N LEU A 186 11.56 -4.81 -2.77
CA LEU A 186 10.83 -3.92 -3.68
C LEU A 186 11.30 -2.46 -3.55
N ALA A 187 11.53 -1.99 -2.31
CA ALA A 187 12.08 -0.66 -2.06
C ALA A 187 13.46 -0.48 -2.70
N GLN A 188 14.36 -1.47 -2.53
CA GLN A 188 15.70 -1.45 -3.11
C GLN A 188 15.69 -1.45 -4.65
N GLU A 189 14.66 -2.01 -5.26
CA GLU A 189 14.45 -1.98 -6.73
C GLU A 189 13.81 -0.67 -7.23
N GLY A 190 13.53 0.28 -6.34
CA GLY A 190 12.95 1.58 -6.68
C GLY A 190 11.44 1.57 -6.89
N MET A 191 10.71 0.58 -6.35
CA MET A 191 9.25 0.58 -6.38
C MET A 191 8.70 1.72 -5.53
N THR A 192 7.81 2.53 -6.11
CA THR A 192 7.09 3.56 -5.37
C THR A 192 6.04 2.92 -4.47
N MET A 193 6.10 3.18 -3.17
CA MET A 193 5.22 2.53 -2.19
C MET A 193 4.66 3.52 -1.18
N LEU A 194 3.35 3.36 -0.87
CA LEU A 194 2.73 3.96 0.31
C LEU A 194 2.35 2.83 1.26
N VAL A 195 2.86 2.85 2.48
CA VAL A 195 2.74 1.74 3.42
C VAL A 195 2.13 2.21 4.73
N VAL A 196 0.87 1.85 4.98
CA VAL A 196 0.30 1.95 6.32
C VAL A 196 0.84 0.79 7.15
N THR A 197 1.54 1.08 8.23
CA THR A 197 2.20 0.05 9.03
C THR A 197 2.28 0.40 10.51
N HIS A 198 2.35 -0.64 11.33
CA HIS A 198 2.71 -0.57 12.76
C HIS A 198 4.14 -1.07 13.02
N GLU A 199 4.85 -1.50 11.97
CA GLU A 199 6.24 -1.94 12.02
C GLU A 199 7.18 -0.71 12.00
N MET A 200 7.45 -0.13 13.18
CA MET A 200 8.19 1.13 13.28
C MET A 200 9.63 1.00 12.81
N ALA A 201 10.27 -0.16 13.00
CA ALA A 201 11.60 -0.42 12.48
C ALA A 201 11.61 -0.39 10.94
N PHE A 202 10.62 -1.03 10.30
CA PHE A 202 10.47 -0.97 8.84
C PHE A 202 10.26 0.47 8.35
N ALA A 203 9.34 1.21 8.99
CA ALA A 203 9.05 2.60 8.63
C ALA A 203 10.31 3.49 8.75
N ARG A 204 11.13 3.30 9.79
CA ARG A 204 12.36 4.05 9.99
C ARG A 204 13.46 3.67 9.00
N ASP A 205 13.66 2.37 8.75
CA ASP A 205 14.86 1.86 8.09
C ASP A 205 14.70 1.74 6.55
N VAL A 206 13.45 1.71 6.05
CA VAL A 206 13.15 1.46 4.63
C VAL A 206 12.53 2.68 3.93
N SER A 207 11.83 3.53 4.67
CA SER A 207 11.17 4.70 4.07
C SER A 207 12.15 5.84 3.84
N ASN A 208 11.89 6.65 2.82
CA ASN A 208 12.52 7.95 2.64
C ASN A 208 11.59 9.12 3.05
N HIS A 209 10.30 8.83 3.23
CA HIS A 209 9.31 9.78 3.73
C HIS A 209 8.39 9.12 4.76
N VAL A 210 8.07 9.80 5.83
CA VAL A 210 7.17 9.33 6.90
C VAL A 210 6.10 10.37 7.15
N VAL A 211 4.84 9.92 7.17
CA VAL A 211 3.66 10.73 7.45
C VAL A 211 3.02 10.23 8.74
N TYR A 212 2.96 11.07 9.76
CA TYR A 212 2.23 10.77 10.99
C TYR A 212 0.83 11.35 10.94
N MET A 213 -0.16 10.47 10.99
CA MET A 213 -1.58 10.84 11.02
C MET A 213 -2.17 10.73 12.43
N ASN A 214 -2.89 11.77 12.83
CA ASN A 214 -3.67 11.78 14.06
C ASN A 214 -5.04 12.45 13.82
N ASP A 215 -6.12 11.86 14.31
CA ASP A 215 -7.48 12.39 14.19
C ASP A 215 -7.88 12.91 12.80
N GLY A 216 -7.52 12.17 11.76
CA GLY A 216 -7.91 12.47 10.38
C GLY A 216 -7.10 13.58 9.69
N VAL A 217 -6.03 14.08 10.29
CA VAL A 217 -5.10 15.05 9.70
C VAL A 217 -3.68 14.52 9.64
N ILE A 218 -2.86 15.04 8.74
CA ILE A 218 -1.40 14.89 8.80
C ILE A 218 -0.90 15.84 9.89
N CYS A 219 -0.41 15.26 10.97
CA CYS A 219 0.09 16.00 12.11
C CYS A 219 1.56 16.43 11.91
N GLU A 220 2.37 15.52 11.36
CA GLU A 220 3.77 15.74 11.08
C GLU A 220 4.22 14.85 9.93
N GLU A 221 5.09 15.35 9.07
CA GLU A 221 5.71 14.58 8.00
C GLU A 221 7.14 15.03 7.75
N GLY A 222 7.96 14.16 7.17
CA GLY A 222 9.35 14.44 6.86
C GLY A 222 10.15 13.18 6.60
N THR A 223 11.48 13.30 6.67
CA THR A 223 12.35 12.13 6.62
C THR A 223 12.19 11.26 7.87
N PRO A 224 12.58 9.99 7.84
CA PRO A 224 12.62 9.16 9.05
C PRO A 224 13.38 9.80 10.21
N GLU A 225 14.48 10.51 9.93
CA GLU A 225 15.26 11.23 10.95
C GLU A 225 14.42 12.35 11.59
N ASP A 226 13.67 13.12 10.79
CA ASP A 226 12.81 14.19 11.30
C ASP A 226 11.72 13.63 12.22
N VAL A 227 10.96 12.62 11.75
CA VAL A 227 9.79 12.13 12.46
C VAL A 227 10.14 11.22 13.63
N PHE A 228 11.11 10.29 13.49
CA PHE A 228 11.49 9.36 14.56
C PHE A 228 12.59 9.90 15.47
N GLY A 229 13.56 10.63 14.90
CA GLY A 229 14.74 11.13 15.63
C GLY A 229 14.49 12.45 16.33
N ASN A 230 13.81 13.38 15.67
CA ASN A 230 13.61 14.75 16.15
C ASN A 230 12.18 15.27 15.94
N PRO A 231 11.13 14.54 16.40
CA PRO A 231 9.75 14.96 16.22
C PRO A 231 9.48 16.33 16.85
N GLN A 232 8.80 17.21 16.13
CA GLN A 232 8.50 18.57 16.59
C GLN A 232 7.17 18.64 17.33
N LYS A 233 6.17 17.88 16.89
CA LYS A 233 4.83 17.89 17.47
C LYS A 233 4.74 17.03 18.72
N GLN A 234 4.02 17.51 19.74
CA GLN A 234 3.84 16.77 20.99
C GLN A 234 3.09 15.45 20.76
N GLU A 235 2.10 15.46 19.88
CA GLU A 235 1.30 14.27 19.51
C GLU A 235 2.18 13.17 18.90
N THR A 236 3.17 13.55 18.06
CA THR A 236 4.14 12.62 17.48
C THR A 236 5.04 12.03 18.57
N LYS A 237 5.54 12.87 19.49
CA LYS A 237 6.37 12.43 20.63
C LYS A 237 5.63 11.42 21.50
N ASP A 238 4.37 11.73 21.84
CA ASP A 238 3.52 10.88 22.69
C ASP A 238 3.19 9.56 21.99
N PHE A 239 2.95 9.58 20.68
CA PHE A 239 2.74 8.37 19.89
C PHE A 239 3.99 7.48 19.88
N LEU A 240 5.15 8.05 19.56
CA LEU A 240 6.41 7.31 19.44
C LEU A 240 6.93 6.80 20.79
N ALA A 241 6.66 7.49 21.90
CA ALA A 241 7.04 7.06 23.23
C ALA A 241 6.48 5.67 23.59
N ARG A 242 5.32 5.31 23.05
CA ARG A 242 4.68 3.99 23.27
C ARG A 242 5.47 2.84 22.63
N PHE A 243 6.25 3.12 21.59
CA PHE A 243 7.06 2.12 20.85
C PHE A 243 8.52 2.07 21.33
N ARG A 244 9.00 3.08 22.08
CA ARG A 244 10.34 3.07 22.66
C ARG A 244 10.44 2.20 23.92
N ASN A 245 9.30 1.88 24.54
CA ASN A 245 9.20 1.14 25.79
C ASN A 245 8.65 -0.29 25.58
N ALA A 246 8.45 -0.74 24.34
CA ALA A 246 8.02 -2.08 23.97
C ALA A 246 9.19 -2.85 23.34
#